data_7e41589c98cd932df2ca74a68d00f9fc
#
_entry.id   7e41589c98cd932df2ca74a68d00f9fc
#
_cell.length_a   1.000
_cell.length_b   1.000
_cell.length_c   1.000
_cell.angle_alpha   90.00
_cell.angle_beta   90.00
_cell.angle_gamma   90.00
#
_symmetry.space_group_name_H-M   'P 1'
#
loop_
_entity.id
_entity.type
_entity.pdbx_description
1 polymer ?
#
loop_
_entity_poly.entity_id
_entity_poly.type
_entity_poly.pdbx_seq_one_letter_code
_entity_poly.pdbx_strand_id
1 'polypeptide(L)'
;MKYIILIASLVIAFKASYADECIPTPHRTTGTHYEPVTIQKDNVSKGLVVRGQVLSMPDCQPVSAAKLAHWQAGEDGRYSDKLRAYLFTDDTGQFKFESEWPNLRPPHIHFIVTAEGYETLETQWLGTNRQNEIEFIMVLEVKGPE
;
A
#
# COMPACT_ATOMS: atom_id res chain seq x y z
N MET A 1 70.47 -3.42 -0.02
CA MET A 1 69.16 -2.80 -0.17
C MET A 1 68.10 -3.91 -0.19
N LYS A 2 67.26 -4.01 0.84
CA LYS A 2 66.18 -4.99 0.94
C LYS A 2 64.86 -4.26 0.56
N TYR A 3 64.25 -4.63 -0.55
CA TYR A 3 62.95 -4.11 -0.96
C TYR A 3 61.86 -4.90 -0.25
N ILE A 4 61.08 -4.24 0.59
CA ILE A 4 59.87 -4.77 1.23
C ILE A 4 58.70 -4.48 0.28
N ILE A 5 58.18 -5.54 -0.34
CA ILE A 5 56.97 -5.46 -1.15
C ILE A 5 55.77 -5.56 -0.21
N LEU A 6 55.06 -4.44 0.01
CA LEU A 6 53.76 -4.42 0.68
C LEU A 6 52.69 -4.89 -0.29
N ILE A 7 52.18 -6.09 -0.06
CA ILE A 7 50.98 -6.59 -0.76
C ILE A 7 49.76 -6.02 -0.03
N ALA A 8 49.10 -5.02 -0.61
CA ALA A 8 47.84 -4.54 -0.09
C ALA A 8 46.74 -5.51 -0.52
N SER A 9 46.23 -6.29 0.42
CA SER A 9 45.05 -7.15 0.20
C SER A 9 43.81 -6.29 0.12
N LEU A 10 43.25 -6.16 -1.09
CA LEU A 10 41.95 -5.51 -1.33
C LEU A 10 40.85 -6.46 -0.87
N VAL A 11 40.32 -6.24 0.33
CA VAL A 11 39.12 -6.95 0.80
C VAL A 11 37.89 -6.34 0.10
N ILE A 12 37.43 -7.01 -0.93
CA ILE A 12 36.13 -6.68 -1.56
C ILE A 12 35.05 -7.21 -0.63
N ALA A 13 34.46 -6.31 0.18
CA ALA A 13 33.28 -6.62 0.96
C ALA A 13 32.08 -6.77 -0.01
N PHE A 14 31.69 -8.01 -0.31
CA PHE A 14 30.40 -8.29 -0.92
C PHE A 14 29.32 -7.90 0.10
N LYS A 15 28.69 -6.74 -0.10
CA LYS A 15 27.40 -6.49 0.52
C LYS A 15 26.42 -7.46 -0.13
N ALA A 16 26.05 -8.52 0.60
CA ALA A 16 24.89 -9.30 0.25
C ALA A 16 23.68 -8.35 0.36
N SER A 17 23.18 -7.87 -0.78
CA SER A 17 21.86 -7.26 -0.87
C SER A 17 20.89 -8.38 -0.57
N TYR A 18 20.40 -8.45 0.67
CA TYR A 18 19.13 -9.13 0.91
C TYR A 18 18.10 -8.29 0.17
N ALA A 19 17.68 -8.73 -1.00
CA ALA A 19 16.45 -8.24 -1.60
C ALA A 19 15.37 -8.61 -0.58
N ASP A 20 14.76 -7.60 0.05
CA ASP A 20 13.56 -7.81 0.84
C ASP A 20 12.56 -8.51 -0.07
N GLU A 21 12.25 -9.77 0.25
CA GLU A 21 11.32 -10.57 -0.54
C GLU A 21 9.97 -9.87 -0.48
N CYS A 22 9.45 -9.41 -1.61
CA CYS A 22 8.17 -8.75 -1.68
C CYS A 22 7.06 -9.77 -1.43
N ILE A 23 6.57 -9.79 -0.21
CA ILE A 23 5.49 -10.69 0.22
C ILE A 23 4.15 -10.06 -0.19
N PRO A 24 3.27 -10.80 -0.88
CA PRO A 24 1.95 -10.31 -1.24
C PRO A 24 1.16 -9.85 -0.03
N THR A 25 0.45 -8.74 -0.18
CA THR A 25 -0.46 -8.28 0.87
C THR A 25 -1.60 -9.29 1.03
N PRO A 26 -1.88 -9.77 2.25
CA PRO A 26 -2.94 -10.74 2.48
C PRO A 26 -4.31 -10.22 2.06
N HIS A 27 -5.08 -11.06 1.36
CA HIS A 27 -6.48 -10.80 1.10
C HIS A 27 -7.29 -10.77 2.39
N ARG A 28 -8.21 -9.80 2.48
CA ARG A 28 -9.17 -9.66 3.57
C ARG A 28 -10.55 -9.37 3.00
N THR A 29 -11.58 -9.86 3.67
CA THR A 29 -12.96 -9.64 3.21
C THR A 29 -13.32 -8.15 3.07
N THR A 30 -14.11 -7.84 2.06
CA THR A 30 -14.70 -6.50 1.87
C THR A 30 -15.74 -6.13 2.94
N GLY A 31 -16.21 -7.15 3.69
CA GLY A 31 -17.22 -6.96 4.73
C GLY A 31 -18.64 -6.74 4.19
N THR A 32 -19.57 -6.48 5.10
CA THR A 32 -21.01 -6.34 4.81
C THR A 32 -21.40 -4.95 4.30
N HIS A 33 -20.50 -3.97 4.37
CA HIS A 33 -20.74 -2.59 3.97
C HIS A 33 -20.10 -2.23 2.62
N TYR A 34 -19.72 -3.25 1.85
CA TYR A 34 -19.24 -3.04 0.48
C TYR A 34 -20.36 -2.56 -0.42
N GLU A 35 -20.08 -1.50 -1.13
CA GLU A 35 -20.87 -1.01 -2.27
C GLU A 35 -19.91 -0.59 -3.38
N PRO A 36 -20.30 -0.70 -4.67
CA PRO A 36 -19.43 -0.28 -5.77
C PRO A 36 -18.97 1.18 -5.61
N VAL A 37 -17.66 1.40 -5.68
CA VAL A 37 -17.05 2.72 -5.57
C VAL A 37 -16.95 3.34 -6.97
N THR A 38 -17.73 4.37 -7.23
CA THR A 38 -17.90 4.98 -8.57
C THR A 38 -17.36 6.41 -8.67
N ILE A 39 -16.99 7.03 -7.56
CA ILE A 39 -16.56 8.42 -7.52
C ILE A 39 -15.03 8.49 -7.42
N GLN A 40 -14.40 9.18 -8.37
CA GLN A 40 -12.97 9.49 -8.29
C GLN A 40 -12.77 10.76 -7.45
N LYS A 41 -12.00 10.65 -6.38
CA LYS A 41 -11.75 11.76 -5.46
C LYS A 41 -10.53 11.48 -4.59
N ASP A 42 -9.63 12.46 -4.47
CA ASP A 42 -8.42 12.34 -3.65
C ASP A 42 -8.70 12.55 -2.15
N ASN A 43 -9.65 13.44 -1.82
CA ASN A 43 -9.98 13.73 -0.43
C ASN A 43 -11.47 13.55 -0.19
N VAL A 44 -11.83 12.75 0.80
CA VAL A 44 -13.23 12.44 1.15
C VAL A 44 -13.66 13.14 2.44
N SER A 45 -12.70 13.47 3.32
CA SER A 45 -12.89 14.23 4.57
C SER A 45 -11.57 14.87 4.99
N LYS A 46 -11.40 15.19 6.28
CA LYS A 46 -10.20 15.85 6.84
C LYS A 46 -9.79 15.21 8.17
N GLY A 47 -8.51 15.38 8.51
CA GLY A 47 -7.98 15.02 9.82
C GLY A 47 -7.17 13.72 9.85
N LEU A 48 -7.27 12.88 8.82
CA LEU A 48 -6.45 11.69 8.64
C LEU A 48 -5.84 11.68 7.26
N VAL A 49 -4.53 11.77 7.16
CA VAL A 49 -3.79 11.57 5.91
C VAL A 49 -3.49 10.09 5.74
N VAL A 50 -3.93 9.51 4.63
CA VAL A 50 -3.64 8.14 4.23
C VAL A 50 -2.73 8.16 3.03
N ARG A 51 -1.56 7.56 3.14
CA ARG A 51 -0.62 7.44 2.04
C ARG A 51 0.02 6.07 1.99
N GLY A 52 0.60 5.75 0.87
CA GLY A 52 1.30 4.51 0.70
C GLY A 52 1.82 4.31 -0.69
N GLN A 53 2.14 3.07 -0.98
CA GLN A 53 2.68 2.68 -2.27
C GLN A 53 2.13 1.31 -2.65
N VAL A 54 1.87 1.11 -3.94
CA VAL A 54 1.52 -0.17 -4.52
C VAL A 54 2.74 -0.72 -5.24
N LEU A 55 3.15 -1.92 -4.86
CA LEU A 55 4.31 -2.63 -5.38
C LEU A 55 3.88 -3.95 -6.01
N SER A 56 4.72 -4.51 -6.87
CA SER A 56 4.55 -5.85 -7.43
C SER A 56 5.48 -6.86 -6.79
N MET A 57 5.04 -8.09 -6.61
CA MET A 57 5.96 -9.19 -6.33
C MET A 57 6.55 -9.71 -7.65
N PRO A 58 7.74 -10.38 -7.65
CA PRO A 58 8.58 -10.65 -6.47
C PRO A 58 9.59 -9.55 -6.15
N ASP A 59 9.79 -8.58 -7.01
CA ASP A 59 10.93 -7.66 -7.00
C ASP A 59 10.60 -6.26 -6.46
N CYS A 60 9.42 -6.07 -5.85
CA CYS A 60 8.98 -4.80 -5.25
C CYS A 60 8.98 -3.61 -6.21
N GLN A 61 8.73 -3.83 -7.50
CA GLN A 61 8.65 -2.72 -8.43
C GLN A 61 7.37 -1.89 -8.22
N PRO A 62 7.43 -0.55 -8.33
CA PRO A 62 6.24 0.29 -8.24
C PRO A 62 5.20 -0.06 -9.30
N VAL A 63 3.92 -0.08 -8.91
CA VAL A 63 2.80 -0.26 -9.83
C VAL A 63 2.13 1.07 -10.09
N SER A 64 2.40 1.65 -11.26
CA SER A 64 1.79 2.89 -11.74
C SER A 64 0.36 2.65 -12.22
N ALA A 65 -0.50 3.69 -12.10
CA ALA A 65 -1.89 3.68 -12.54
C ALA A 65 -2.73 2.54 -11.95
N ALA A 66 -2.38 2.02 -10.79
CA ALA A 66 -3.23 1.12 -10.04
C ALA A 66 -4.44 1.88 -9.49
N LYS A 67 -5.64 1.37 -9.72
CA LYS A 67 -6.87 1.93 -9.18
C LYS A 67 -7.07 1.42 -7.76
N LEU A 68 -7.13 2.35 -6.80
CA LEU A 68 -7.45 2.08 -5.40
C LEU A 68 -8.87 2.57 -5.12
N ALA A 69 -9.80 1.66 -4.91
CA ALA A 69 -11.08 1.96 -4.29
C ALA A 69 -10.94 1.80 -2.77
N HIS A 70 -11.43 2.79 -2.01
CA HIS A 70 -11.40 2.73 -0.55
C HIS A 70 -12.73 3.15 0.04
N TRP A 71 -13.06 2.60 1.22
CA TRP A 71 -14.22 3.00 2.03
C TRP A 71 -13.97 2.66 3.50
N GLN A 72 -14.64 3.39 4.36
CA GLN A 72 -14.48 3.27 5.80
C GLN A 72 -15.70 3.80 6.55
N ALA A 73 -15.80 3.47 7.84
CA ALA A 73 -16.66 4.20 8.76
C ALA A 73 -16.05 5.57 9.09
N GLY A 74 -16.90 6.51 9.44
CA GLY A 74 -16.49 7.84 9.89
C GLY A 74 -16.21 7.92 11.39
N GLU A 75 -16.00 9.15 11.88
CA GLU A 75 -15.80 9.42 13.30
C GLU A 75 -17.05 9.10 14.15
N ASP A 76 -18.21 9.06 13.55
CA ASP A 76 -19.47 8.63 14.17
C ASP A 76 -19.64 7.09 14.20
N GLY A 77 -18.65 6.34 13.69
CA GLY A 77 -18.68 4.89 13.61
C GLY A 77 -19.61 4.33 12.52
N ARG A 78 -20.09 5.15 11.58
CA ARG A 78 -21.02 4.75 10.53
C ARG A 78 -20.41 4.81 9.14
N TYR A 79 -20.77 3.86 8.30
CA TYR A 79 -20.44 3.90 6.88
C TYR A 79 -21.36 4.87 6.14
N SER A 80 -20.80 5.63 5.20
CA SER A 80 -21.55 6.54 4.34
C SER A 80 -20.87 6.69 2.99
N ASP A 81 -21.63 7.12 1.98
CA ASP A 81 -21.11 7.36 0.63
C ASP A 81 -20.08 8.49 0.56
N LYS A 82 -20.06 9.37 1.56
CA LYS A 82 -19.06 10.44 1.66
C LYS A 82 -17.64 9.90 1.82
N LEU A 83 -17.50 8.74 2.47
CA LEU A 83 -16.21 8.15 2.85
C LEU A 83 -15.83 6.98 1.96
N ARG A 84 -16.31 7.01 0.70
CA ARG A 84 -15.90 6.06 -0.33
C ARG A 84 -15.52 6.79 -1.62
N ALA A 85 -14.37 6.48 -2.15
CA ALA A 85 -13.86 7.02 -3.41
C ALA A 85 -12.82 6.08 -4.03
N TYR A 86 -12.43 6.34 -5.26
CA TYR A 86 -11.24 5.73 -5.82
C TYR A 86 -10.26 6.80 -6.32
N LEU A 87 -8.99 6.43 -6.35
CA LEU A 87 -7.90 7.21 -6.93
C LEU A 87 -6.92 6.26 -7.63
N PHE A 88 -5.92 6.83 -8.27
CA PHE A 88 -4.88 6.06 -8.95
C PHE A 88 -3.51 6.33 -8.33
N THR A 89 -2.63 5.33 -8.38
CA THR A 89 -1.21 5.54 -8.08
C THR A 89 -0.54 6.38 -9.16
N ASP A 90 0.46 7.15 -8.74
CA ASP A 90 1.35 7.90 -9.63
C ASP A 90 2.40 6.98 -10.31
N ASP A 91 3.32 7.58 -11.08
CA ASP A 91 4.38 6.86 -11.81
C ASP A 91 5.35 6.12 -10.89
N THR A 92 5.38 6.46 -9.62
CA THR A 92 6.19 5.78 -8.59
C THR A 92 5.39 4.80 -7.74
N GLY A 93 4.15 4.50 -8.14
CA GLY A 93 3.24 3.62 -7.40
C GLY A 93 2.67 4.23 -6.12
N GLN A 94 2.91 5.50 -5.86
CA GLN A 94 2.46 6.18 -4.64
C GLN A 94 1.02 6.67 -4.77
N PHE A 95 0.32 6.69 -3.61
CA PHE A 95 -1.00 7.27 -3.47
C PHE A 95 -1.09 8.08 -2.18
N LYS A 96 -2.00 9.05 -2.17
CA LYS A 96 -2.33 9.85 -0.99
C LYS A 96 -3.76 10.35 -1.09
N PHE A 97 -4.50 10.26 0.02
CA PHE A 97 -5.80 10.90 0.18
C PHE A 97 -5.99 11.38 1.61
N GLU A 98 -6.96 12.24 1.82
CA GLU A 98 -7.34 12.69 3.15
C GLU A 98 -8.76 12.23 3.48
N SER A 99 -8.93 11.73 4.72
CA SER A 99 -10.16 11.20 5.26
C SER A 99 -10.35 11.64 6.71
N GLU A 100 -11.21 10.98 7.44
CA GLU A 100 -11.36 11.11 8.89
C GLU A 100 -11.06 9.78 9.57
N TRP A 101 -10.90 9.80 10.90
CA TRP A 101 -10.56 8.60 11.64
C TRP A 101 -11.70 7.57 11.61
N PRO A 102 -11.45 6.30 11.22
CA PRO A 102 -12.45 5.24 11.26
C PRO A 102 -12.69 4.81 12.71
N ASN A 103 -13.75 5.33 13.32
CA ASN A 103 -14.04 5.10 14.73
C ASN A 103 -14.73 3.74 14.97
N LEU A 104 -14.00 2.68 14.69
CA LEU A 104 -14.39 1.29 14.94
C LEU A 104 -13.32 0.58 15.78
N ARG A 105 -13.60 -0.63 16.21
CA ARG A 105 -12.66 -1.47 16.99
C ARG A 105 -12.52 -2.86 16.37
N PRO A 106 -11.38 -3.18 15.73
CA PRO A 106 -10.25 -2.27 15.46
C PRO A 106 -10.62 -1.21 14.42
N PRO A 107 -9.96 -0.02 14.43
CA PRO A 107 -10.11 0.93 13.35
C PRO A 107 -9.55 0.35 12.06
N HIS A 108 -10.28 0.50 10.94
CA HIS A 108 -9.86 -0.08 9.67
C HIS A 108 -10.38 0.70 8.47
N ILE A 109 -9.64 0.60 7.36
CA ILE A 109 -10.00 1.13 6.06
C ILE A 109 -9.94 -0.01 5.06
N HIS A 110 -11.00 -0.19 4.29
CA HIS A 110 -11.07 -1.18 3.22
C HIS A 110 -10.45 -0.66 1.94
N PHE A 111 -9.80 -1.56 1.20
CA PHE A 111 -9.23 -1.29 -0.12
C PHE A 111 -9.55 -2.41 -1.10
N ILE A 112 -9.87 -2.02 -2.34
CA ILE A 112 -9.79 -2.90 -3.51
C ILE A 112 -8.81 -2.24 -4.48
N VAL A 113 -7.74 -2.97 -4.81
CA VAL A 113 -6.72 -2.49 -5.73
C VAL A 113 -6.75 -3.34 -7.00
N THR A 114 -6.88 -2.66 -8.14
CA THR A 114 -6.86 -3.28 -9.46
C THR A 114 -5.81 -2.62 -10.34
N ALA A 115 -5.05 -3.42 -11.06
CA ALA A 115 -4.09 -2.96 -12.07
C ALA A 115 -3.99 -3.98 -13.20
N GLU A 116 -3.65 -3.51 -14.40
CA GLU A 116 -3.48 -4.38 -15.55
C GLU A 116 -2.32 -5.36 -15.33
N GLY A 117 -2.58 -6.65 -15.56
CA GLY A 117 -1.59 -7.72 -15.37
C GLY A 117 -1.46 -8.24 -13.93
N TYR A 118 -2.27 -7.74 -13.01
CA TYR A 118 -2.24 -8.15 -11.60
C TYR A 118 -3.56 -8.76 -11.15
N GLU A 119 -3.48 -9.67 -10.18
CA GLU A 119 -4.66 -10.15 -9.47
C GLU A 119 -5.29 -8.99 -8.67
N THR A 120 -6.61 -8.99 -8.56
CA THR A 120 -7.31 -7.98 -7.75
C THR A 120 -7.03 -8.24 -6.27
N LEU A 121 -6.51 -7.23 -5.58
CA LEU A 121 -6.29 -7.29 -4.14
C LEU A 121 -7.49 -6.68 -3.39
N GLU A 122 -8.15 -7.49 -2.56
CA GLU A 122 -9.09 -7.01 -1.55
C GLU A 122 -8.40 -7.10 -0.18
N THR A 123 -8.29 -5.99 0.52
CA THR A 123 -7.57 -5.95 1.80
C THR A 123 -8.06 -4.85 2.72
N GLN A 124 -7.47 -4.75 3.90
CA GLN A 124 -7.78 -3.73 4.90
C GLN A 124 -6.50 -3.24 5.57
N TRP A 125 -6.39 -1.93 5.75
CA TRP A 125 -5.52 -1.39 6.77
C TRP A 125 -6.19 -1.59 8.14
N LEU A 126 -5.45 -2.09 9.12
CA LEU A 126 -5.89 -2.29 10.49
C LEU A 126 -5.03 -1.46 11.43
N GLY A 127 -5.66 -0.62 12.22
CA GLY A 127 -4.99 0.21 13.22
C GLY A 127 -5.25 -0.25 14.65
N THR A 128 -4.58 0.39 15.57
CA THR A 128 -4.76 0.20 17.02
C THR A 128 -5.17 1.48 17.71
N ASN A 129 -4.36 2.53 17.59
CA ASN A 129 -4.55 3.83 18.24
C ASN A 129 -4.80 4.92 17.20
N ARG A 130 -5.51 5.98 17.61
CA ARG A 130 -5.78 7.14 16.77
C ARG A 130 -4.46 7.80 16.31
N GLN A 131 -4.41 8.09 15.03
CA GLN A 131 -3.29 8.75 14.35
C GLN A 131 -3.85 9.83 13.42
N ASN A 132 -3.03 10.81 13.06
CA ASN A 132 -3.37 11.83 12.06
C ASN A 132 -2.84 11.47 10.67
N GLU A 133 -1.94 10.50 10.61
CA GLU A 133 -1.32 10.01 9.38
C GLU A 133 -1.07 8.51 9.50
N ILE A 134 -1.37 7.78 8.44
CA ILE A 134 -1.06 6.36 8.29
C ILE A 134 -0.34 6.12 6.97
N GLU A 135 0.54 5.13 6.97
CA GLU A 135 1.20 4.63 5.77
C GLU A 135 0.82 3.18 5.55
N PHE A 136 0.46 2.81 4.32
CA PHE A 136 0.07 1.45 3.98
C PHE A 136 0.69 1.03 2.64
N ILE A 137 1.64 0.10 2.71
CA ILE A 137 2.25 -0.52 1.52
C ILE A 137 1.42 -1.73 1.14
N MET A 138 1.05 -1.82 -0.14
CA MET A 138 0.31 -2.94 -0.71
C MET A 138 1.11 -3.60 -1.83
N VAL A 139 1.23 -4.92 -1.79
CA VAL A 139 1.98 -5.71 -2.76
C VAL A 139 1.02 -6.58 -3.55
N LEU A 140 1.00 -6.41 -4.87
CA LEU A 140 0.13 -7.15 -5.79
C LEU A 140 0.83 -8.39 -6.33
N GLU A 141 0.04 -9.44 -6.55
CA GLU A 141 0.44 -10.63 -7.27
C GLU A 141 0.25 -10.43 -8.78
N VAL A 142 1.25 -10.81 -9.57
CA VAL A 142 1.14 -10.86 -11.03
C VAL A 142 0.18 -11.99 -11.41
N LYS A 143 -0.72 -11.77 -12.37
CA LYS A 143 -1.56 -12.83 -12.91
C LYS A 143 -0.71 -13.95 -13.49
N GLY A 144 -1.07 -15.18 -13.15
CA GLY A 144 -0.46 -16.36 -13.78
C GLY A 144 -0.70 -16.38 -15.29
N PRO A 145 0.08 -17.16 -16.05
CA PRO A 145 -0.21 -17.40 -17.48
C PRO A 145 -1.58 -18.08 -17.60
N GLU A 146 -2.41 -17.58 -18.55
CA GLU A 146 -3.68 -18.22 -18.95
C GLU A 146 -3.43 -19.54 -19.68
#